data_79df617341323a7f87009c7b42808f90
#
_entry.id   79df617341323a7f87009c7b42808f90
#
_cell.length_a   1.000
_cell.length_b   1.000
_cell.length_c   1.000
_cell.angle_alpha   90.00
_cell.angle_beta   90.00
_cell.angle_gamma   90.00
#
_symmetry.space_group_name_H-M   'P 1'
#
loop_
_entity.id
_entity.type
_entity.pdbx_description
1 polymer ?
#
loop_
_entity_poly.entity_id
_entity_poly.type
_entity_poly.pdbx_seq_one_letter_code
_entity_poly.pdbx_strand_id
1 'polypeptide(L)'
;MLGIGRSFALAGATVCLLIAVIGAANAAGALAVGVCGAYGYGFDFRKETDARAAAMSKCSGGSCKVVGVVRRGCAAMAVDSKNPCGSFGWAINSHLGKAENISMRRCFDFGGRDCVVRAWACDEKG
;
A
#
# COMPACT_ATOMS: atom_id res chain seq x y z
N MET A 1 -36.69 69.77 12.44
CA MET A 1 -37.41 68.57 12.05
C MET A 1 -36.43 67.48 11.73
N LEU A 2 -36.59 66.44 12.50
CA LEU A 2 -35.65 65.33 12.60
C LEU A 2 -35.68 64.45 11.37
N GLY A 3 -34.57 64.37 10.66
CA GLY A 3 -34.32 63.33 9.64
C GLY A 3 -33.66 62.12 10.29
N ILE A 4 -34.42 61.08 10.48
CA ILE A 4 -33.88 59.80 10.99
C ILE A 4 -33.26 59.05 9.82
N GLY A 5 -31.94 59.17 9.72
CA GLY A 5 -31.17 58.34 8.83
C GLY A 5 -31.14 56.88 9.34
N ARG A 6 -31.90 56.02 8.73
CA ARG A 6 -31.79 54.59 9.00
C ARG A 6 -30.60 54.05 8.17
N SER A 7 -29.48 53.91 8.83
CA SER A 7 -28.35 53.16 8.28
C SER A 7 -28.71 51.70 8.30
N PHE A 8 -29.01 51.17 7.13
CA PHE A 8 -29.06 49.72 6.94
C PHE A 8 -27.63 49.23 6.84
N ALA A 9 -27.12 48.67 7.92
CA ALA A 9 -25.91 47.90 7.87
C ALA A 9 -26.23 46.58 7.17
N LEU A 10 -25.83 46.49 5.91
CA LEU A 10 -25.78 45.20 5.22
C LEU A 10 -24.64 44.42 5.81
N ALA A 11 -24.97 43.55 6.76
CA ALA A 11 -24.06 42.52 7.20
C ALA A 11 -23.88 41.53 6.04
N GLY A 12 -22.84 41.72 5.25
CA GLY A 12 -22.42 40.76 4.27
C GLY A 12 -21.96 39.52 5.00
N ALA A 13 -22.80 38.50 5.03
CA ALA A 13 -22.36 37.18 5.43
C ALA A 13 -21.42 36.65 4.35
N THR A 14 -20.11 36.82 4.57
CA THR A 14 -19.12 36.15 3.78
C THR A 14 -19.18 34.68 4.13
N VAL A 15 -19.94 33.93 3.37
CA VAL A 15 -19.90 32.48 3.41
C VAL A 15 -18.53 32.10 2.86
N CYS A 16 -17.56 31.89 3.73
CA CYS A 16 -16.34 31.18 3.39
C CYS A 16 -16.74 29.75 3.04
N LEU A 17 -16.93 29.53 1.74
CA LEU A 17 -16.99 28.17 1.22
C LEU A 17 -15.60 27.57 1.45
N LEU A 18 -15.42 26.89 2.56
CA LEU A 18 -14.31 25.97 2.76
C LEU A 18 -14.52 24.83 1.76
N ILE A 19 -14.02 25.02 0.56
CA ILE A 19 -13.84 23.92 -0.35
C ILE A 19 -12.72 23.09 0.29
N ALA A 20 -13.13 22.12 1.09
CA ALA A 20 -12.23 21.06 1.47
C ALA A 20 -11.88 20.35 0.18
N VAL A 21 -10.73 20.70 -0.38
CA VAL A 21 -10.10 19.90 -1.41
C VAL A 21 -9.74 18.61 -0.70
N ILE A 22 -10.65 17.65 -0.72
CA ILE A 22 -10.35 16.29 -0.36
C ILE A 22 -9.44 15.81 -1.49
N GLY A 23 -8.16 16.12 -1.36
CA GLY A 23 -7.15 15.51 -2.21
C GLY A 23 -7.29 14.01 -2.04
N ALA A 24 -7.58 13.28 -3.12
CA ALA A 24 -7.52 11.84 -3.10
C ALA A 24 -6.15 11.47 -2.49
N ALA A 25 -6.17 10.83 -1.32
CA ALA A 25 -4.96 10.35 -0.70
C ALA A 25 -4.40 9.26 -1.61
N ASN A 26 -3.43 9.64 -2.46
CA ASN A 26 -2.69 8.68 -3.25
C ASN A 26 -1.78 7.92 -2.29
N ALA A 27 -2.24 6.79 -1.82
CA ALA A 27 -1.42 5.88 -1.08
C ALA A 27 -0.68 4.96 -2.05
N ALA A 28 0.58 4.73 -1.80
CA ALA A 28 1.42 3.83 -2.55
C ALA A 28 2.07 2.83 -1.59
N GLY A 29 2.12 1.58 -2.01
CA GLY A 29 2.85 0.52 -1.35
C GLY A 29 3.88 -0.10 -2.25
N ALA A 30 4.81 -0.82 -1.67
CA ALA A 30 5.80 -1.61 -2.40
C ALA A 30 6.13 -2.88 -1.63
N LEU A 31 6.45 -3.93 -2.38
CA LEU A 31 6.95 -5.19 -1.86
C LEU A 31 8.36 -5.41 -2.38
N ALA A 32 9.27 -5.70 -1.47
CA ALA A 32 10.61 -6.17 -1.78
C ALA A 32 10.77 -7.62 -1.34
N VAL A 33 11.46 -8.40 -2.12
CA VAL A 33 11.78 -9.79 -1.80
C VAL A 33 13.28 -10.04 -1.98
N GLY A 34 13.79 -10.92 -1.17
CA GLY A 34 15.19 -11.34 -1.20
C GLY A 34 15.31 -12.86 -1.13
N VAL A 35 16.52 -13.34 -0.92
CA VAL A 35 16.80 -14.76 -0.83
C VAL A 35 16.22 -15.37 0.45
N CYS A 36 15.94 -16.66 0.41
CA CYS A 36 15.48 -17.45 1.57
C CYS A 36 14.22 -16.91 2.24
N GLY A 37 13.29 -16.39 1.45
CA GLY A 37 12.03 -15.87 1.96
C GLY A 37 12.15 -14.53 2.67
N ALA A 38 13.24 -13.81 2.49
CA ALA A 38 13.37 -12.44 2.97
C ALA A 38 12.37 -11.54 2.26
N TYR A 39 11.76 -10.65 2.99
CA TYR A 39 10.80 -9.69 2.43
C TYR A 39 10.79 -8.39 3.24
N GLY A 40 10.30 -7.36 2.60
CA GLY A 40 9.96 -6.10 3.23
C GLY A 40 8.83 -5.44 2.47
N TYR A 41 8.02 -4.68 3.16
CA TYR A 41 6.96 -3.90 2.50
C TYR A 41 6.84 -2.52 3.15
N GLY A 42 6.39 -1.57 2.33
CA GLY A 42 5.98 -0.25 2.77
C GLY A 42 4.62 0.06 2.20
N PHE A 43 3.70 0.57 3.03
CA PHE A 43 2.33 0.89 2.63
C PHE A 43 1.92 2.24 3.15
N ASP A 44 0.90 2.82 2.55
CA ASP A 44 0.33 4.12 2.91
C ASP A 44 1.31 5.29 2.77
N PHE A 45 2.24 5.21 1.86
CA PHE A 45 3.13 6.31 1.52
C PHE A 45 2.50 7.20 0.44
N ARG A 46 2.73 8.49 0.52
CA ARG A 46 2.29 9.43 -0.52
C ARG A 46 3.04 9.24 -1.84
N LYS A 47 4.31 8.92 -1.73
CA LYS A 47 5.21 8.76 -2.87
C LYS A 47 5.62 7.31 -3.03
N GLU A 48 5.60 6.84 -4.26
CA GLU A 48 6.07 5.52 -4.62
C GLU A 48 7.55 5.31 -4.25
N THR A 49 8.39 6.33 -4.42
CA THR A 49 9.80 6.27 -4.05
C THR A 49 10.01 6.00 -2.56
N ASP A 50 9.17 6.60 -1.71
CA ASP A 50 9.22 6.37 -0.27
C ASP A 50 8.75 4.97 0.11
N ALA A 51 7.71 4.48 -0.56
CA ALA A 51 7.24 3.11 -0.38
C ALA A 51 8.31 2.08 -0.77
N ARG A 52 8.98 2.29 -1.89
CA ARG A 52 10.10 1.44 -2.35
C ARG A 52 11.26 1.45 -1.36
N ALA A 53 11.66 2.63 -0.89
CA ALA A 53 12.73 2.77 0.09
C ALA A 53 12.38 2.06 1.41
N ALA A 54 11.14 2.20 1.89
CA ALA A 54 10.67 1.52 3.09
C ALA A 54 10.67 -0.01 2.91
N ALA A 55 10.20 -0.51 1.79
CA ALA A 55 10.22 -1.94 1.49
C ALA A 55 11.65 -2.50 1.49
N MET A 56 12.56 -1.81 0.83
CA MET A 56 13.98 -2.22 0.81
C MET A 56 14.62 -2.19 2.18
N SER A 57 14.36 -1.16 2.99
CA SER A 57 14.95 -1.05 4.33
C SER A 57 14.47 -2.14 5.29
N LYS A 58 13.26 -2.65 5.08
CA LYS A 58 12.69 -3.73 5.89
C LYS A 58 13.04 -5.13 5.39
N CYS A 59 13.56 -5.24 4.19
CA CYS A 59 13.97 -6.52 3.61
C CYS A 59 15.35 -6.90 4.16
N SER A 60 15.36 -7.73 5.20
CA SER A 60 16.57 -8.13 5.93
C SER A 60 17.20 -9.41 5.39
N GLY A 61 17.43 -9.48 4.13
CA GLY A 61 18.09 -10.59 3.49
C GLY A 61 19.07 -10.11 2.43
N GLY A 62 19.91 -10.99 1.93
CA GLY A 62 20.74 -10.66 0.79
C GLY A 62 19.92 -10.48 -0.48
N SER A 63 20.40 -9.63 -1.40
CA SER A 63 19.83 -9.48 -2.74
C SER A 63 18.36 -9.09 -2.78
N CYS A 64 17.91 -8.26 -1.86
CA CYS A 64 16.55 -7.73 -1.88
C CYS A 64 16.34 -6.81 -3.09
N LYS A 65 15.18 -6.94 -3.71
CA LYS A 65 14.73 -6.04 -4.78
C LYS A 65 13.24 -5.78 -4.67
N VAL A 66 12.82 -4.59 -5.05
CA VAL A 66 11.40 -4.28 -5.17
C VAL A 66 10.84 -5.04 -6.37
N VAL A 67 9.83 -5.86 -6.12
CA VAL A 67 9.18 -6.68 -7.15
C VAL A 67 7.88 -6.08 -7.65
N GLY A 68 7.30 -5.16 -6.92
CA GLY A 68 6.08 -4.50 -7.35
C GLY A 68 5.66 -3.33 -6.48
N VAL A 69 4.85 -2.48 -7.07
CA VAL A 69 4.20 -1.35 -6.42
C VAL A 69 2.73 -1.67 -6.28
N VAL A 70 2.19 -1.36 -5.13
CA VAL A 70 0.78 -1.59 -4.81
C VAL A 70 0.06 -0.26 -4.77
N ARG A 71 -1.03 -0.19 -5.52
CA ARG A 71 -1.98 0.91 -5.47
C ARG A 71 -3.38 0.33 -5.42
N ARG A 72 -4.15 0.66 -4.38
CA ARG A 72 -5.51 0.15 -4.18
C ARG A 72 -5.58 -1.37 -4.20
N GLY A 73 -4.76 -2.00 -3.39
CA GLY A 73 -4.71 -3.45 -3.40
C GLY A 73 -3.87 -4.04 -2.29
N CYS A 74 -3.56 -5.29 -2.48
CA CYS A 74 -2.82 -6.10 -1.52
C CYS A 74 -1.63 -6.77 -2.19
N ALA A 75 -0.58 -6.98 -1.42
CA ALA A 75 0.53 -7.84 -1.77
C ALA A 75 0.57 -9.03 -0.82
N ALA A 76 0.92 -10.18 -1.33
CA ALA A 76 1.13 -11.38 -0.53
C ALA A 76 2.38 -12.12 -0.99
N MET A 77 2.99 -12.82 -0.06
CA MET A 77 4.16 -13.66 -0.30
C MET A 77 3.98 -15.00 0.39
N ALA A 78 4.23 -16.06 -0.34
CA ALA A 78 4.23 -17.43 0.15
C ALA A 78 5.63 -18.03 0.02
N VAL A 79 5.99 -18.88 0.96
CA VAL A 79 7.26 -19.61 0.96
C VAL A 79 7.03 -21.07 1.30
N ASP A 80 7.92 -21.93 0.84
CA ASP A 80 7.98 -23.28 1.38
C ASP A 80 8.51 -23.21 2.82
N SER A 81 7.68 -23.59 3.79
CA SER A 81 7.99 -23.47 5.21
C SER A 81 9.13 -24.35 5.65
N LYS A 82 9.39 -25.45 4.96
CA LYS A 82 10.48 -26.38 5.24
C LYS A 82 11.76 -26.06 4.47
N ASN A 83 11.65 -25.35 3.35
CA ASN A 83 12.77 -24.93 2.54
C ASN A 83 12.57 -23.52 1.99
N PRO A 84 12.65 -22.49 2.82
CA PRO A 84 12.41 -21.11 2.40
C PRO A 84 13.36 -20.62 1.31
N CYS A 85 14.54 -21.21 1.21
CA CYS A 85 15.51 -20.88 0.15
C CYS A 85 15.21 -21.56 -1.18
N GLY A 86 14.32 -22.57 -1.19
CA GLY A 86 14.02 -23.37 -2.37
C GLY A 86 12.91 -22.80 -3.22
N SER A 87 11.82 -22.38 -2.60
CA SER A 87 10.65 -21.94 -3.34
C SER A 87 9.88 -20.84 -2.62
N PHE A 88 9.50 -19.85 -3.38
CA PHE A 88 8.61 -18.79 -2.93
C PHE A 88 7.76 -18.27 -4.09
N GLY A 89 6.69 -17.58 -3.76
CA GLY A 89 5.85 -16.88 -4.72
C GLY A 89 5.36 -15.58 -4.12
N TRP A 90 5.10 -14.63 -4.95
CA TRP A 90 4.48 -13.37 -4.53
C TRP A 90 3.43 -12.95 -5.55
N ALA A 91 2.51 -12.13 -5.11
CA ALA A 91 1.47 -11.59 -5.98
C ALA A 91 0.97 -10.24 -5.46
N ILE A 92 0.53 -9.42 -6.39
CA ILE A 92 -0.17 -8.17 -6.12
C ILE A 92 -1.53 -8.27 -6.80
N ASN A 93 -2.58 -8.00 -6.05
CA ASN A 93 -3.95 -8.04 -6.55
C ASN A 93 -4.80 -7.04 -5.77
N SER A 94 -5.89 -6.58 -6.37
CA SER A 94 -6.85 -5.72 -5.70
C SER A 94 -7.55 -6.41 -4.50
N HIS A 95 -7.58 -7.73 -4.49
CA HIS A 95 -8.20 -8.52 -3.43
C HIS A 95 -7.15 -9.37 -2.72
N LEU A 96 -7.14 -9.30 -1.39
CA LEU A 96 -6.18 -10.04 -0.57
C LEU A 96 -6.24 -11.54 -0.82
N GLY A 97 -7.42 -12.13 -0.81
CA GLY A 97 -7.57 -13.57 -1.02
C GLY A 97 -7.00 -14.04 -2.36
N LYS A 98 -7.14 -13.23 -3.41
CA LYS A 98 -6.53 -13.53 -4.71
C LYS A 98 -5.02 -13.40 -4.68
N ALA A 99 -4.49 -12.37 -4.03
CA ALA A 99 -3.05 -12.20 -3.87
C ALA A 99 -2.45 -13.41 -3.12
N GLU A 100 -3.06 -13.84 -2.04
CA GLU A 100 -2.65 -15.01 -1.28
C GLU A 100 -2.70 -16.29 -2.13
N ASN A 101 -3.80 -16.54 -2.81
CA ASN A 101 -3.95 -17.73 -3.66
C ASN A 101 -2.93 -17.77 -4.80
N ILE A 102 -2.69 -16.64 -5.44
CA ILE A 102 -1.71 -16.56 -6.53
C ILE A 102 -0.29 -16.76 -5.99
N SER A 103 0.06 -16.15 -4.86
CA SER A 103 1.36 -16.31 -4.24
C SER A 103 1.62 -17.77 -3.84
N MET A 104 0.62 -18.44 -3.28
CA MET A 104 0.68 -19.86 -2.95
C MET A 104 0.89 -20.73 -4.18
N ARG A 105 0.11 -20.49 -5.23
CA ARG A 105 0.23 -21.23 -6.49
C ARG A 105 1.62 -21.08 -7.09
N ARG A 106 2.17 -19.86 -7.11
CA ARG A 106 3.52 -19.62 -7.60
C ARG A 106 4.58 -20.34 -6.79
N CYS A 107 4.44 -20.37 -5.47
CA CYS A 107 5.34 -21.15 -4.61
C CYS A 107 5.31 -22.65 -4.97
N PHE A 108 4.15 -23.23 -5.15
CA PHE A 108 4.02 -24.63 -5.59
C PHE A 108 4.56 -24.86 -7.00
N ASP A 109 4.30 -23.94 -7.92
CA ASP A 109 4.78 -24.05 -9.31
C ASP A 109 6.31 -24.00 -9.40
N PHE A 110 6.95 -23.29 -8.47
CA PHE A 110 8.41 -23.28 -8.35
C PHE A 110 9.00 -24.45 -7.56
N GLY A 111 8.21 -25.46 -7.27
CA GLY A 111 8.66 -26.69 -6.64
C GLY A 111 8.45 -26.78 -5.14
N GLY A 112 7.80 -25.82 -4.52
CA GLY A 112 7.44 -25.85 -3.12
C GLY A 112 6.45 -26.97 -2.82
N ARG A 113 6.56 -27.59 -1.65
CA ARG A 113 5.65 -28.65 -1.18
C ARG A 113 4.84 -28.22 0.03
N ASP A 114 5.43 -27.42 0.89
CA ASP A 114 4.85 -26.96 2.14
C ASP A 114 4.70 -25.43 2.12
N CYS A 115 4.12 -24.91 1.05
CA CYS A 115 3.92 -23.48 0.85
C CYS A 115 2.89 -22.92 1.81
N VAL A 116 3.25 -21.82 2.46
CA VAL A 116 2.38 -21.07 3.36
C VAL A 116 2.49 -19.59 3.05
N VAL A 117 1.41 -18.85 3.26
CA VAL A 117 1.46 -17.39 3.20
C VAL A 117 2.30 -16.89 4.37
N ARG A 118 3.42 -16.24 4.06
CA ARG A 118 4.35 -15.73 5.05
C ARG A 118 4.09 -14.29 5.43
N ALA A 119 3.68 -13.49 4.46
CA ALA A 119 3.43 -12.08 4.67
C ALA A 119 2.36 -11.57 3.71
N TRP A 120 1.61 -10.61 4.15
CA TRP A 120 0.67 -9.88 3.32
C TRP A 120 0.47 -8.48 3.87
N ALA A 121 0.14 -7.56 3.01
CA ALA A 121 -0.27 -6.22 3.39
C ALA A 121 -1.14 -5.60 2.31
N CYS A 122 -2.06 -4.76 2.73
CA CYS A 122 -2.97 -4.05 1.85
C CYS A 122 -2.80 -2.55 1.99
N ASP A 123 -2.89 -1.87 0.88
CA ASP A 123 -3.02 -0.42 0.83
C ASP A 123 -4.51 -0.07 0.94
N GLU A 124 -4.93 0.37 2.12
CA GLU A 124 -6.35 0.60 2.40
C GLU A 124 -6.86 1.96 1.89
N LYS A 125 -5.96 2.87 1.54
CA LYS A 125 -6.30 4.26 1.19
C LYS A 125 -6.18 4.55 -0.30
N GLY A 126 -6.02 3.52 -1.05
CA GLY A 126 -5.91 3.64 -2.50
C GLY A 126 -7.23 3.89 -3.21
#